data_63b9ce23d8dc1efa9961b86509f83897
#
_entry.id   63b9ce23d8dc1efa9961b86509f83897
#
_cell.length_a   1.000
_cell.length_b   1.000
_cell.length_c   1.000
_cell.angle_alpha   90.00
_cell.angle_beta   90.00
_cell.angle_gamma   90.00
#
_symmetry.space_group_name_H-M   'P 1'
#
loop_
_entity.id
_entity.type
_entity.pdbx_description
1 polymer ?
#
loop_
_entity_poly.entity_id
_entity_poly.type
_entity_poly.pdbx_seq_one_letter_code
_entity_poly.pdbx_strand_id
1 'polypeptide(L)'
;MRFYYPNFTNDMWRIFGLCFFADKLHFVDVEHKTFRLNEIIDFLTAKGIGMYDTATAVRRLKNTAADKDLEVVEPTDLKAMVRSLPCLEAIVTTGQKATDVLRECFDISDEPRVGEYVEFEFEGRMLRLWRMPSSSRAYPLKVEKKAEYYGRLF
;
A
#
# COMPACT_ATOMS: atom_id res chain seq x y z
N MET A 1 11.76 13.17 0.80
CA MET A 1 10.80 13.00 1.90
C MET A 1 11.13 11.70 2.63
N ARG A 2 11.17 11.71 3.95
CA ARG A 2 11.45 10.51 4.76
C ARG A 2 10.14 9.88 5.26
N PHE A 3 9.44 9.23 4.35
CA PHE A 3 8.18 8.56 4.64
C PHE A 3 7.92 7.50 3.58
N TYR A 4 6.79 6.81 3.64
CA TYR A 4 6.40 5.81 2.64
C TYR A 4 6.10 6.48 1.30
N TYR A 5 6.42 5.78 0.22
CA TYR A 5 6.21 6.27 -1.15
C TYR A 5 6.84 7.65 -1.40
N PRO A 6 8.15 7.82 -1.11
CA PRO A 6 8.79 9.14 -1.19
C PRO A 6 9.10 9.61 -2.60
N ASN A 7 9.10 8.70 -3.57
CA ASN A 7 9.42 9.04 -4.95
C ASN A 7 8.34 9.95 -5.54
N PHE A 8 8.73 11.12 -6.00
CA PHE A 8 7.80 12.12 -6.55
C PHE A 8 6.97 11.59 -7.72
N THR A 9 7.47 10.61 -8.47
CA THR A 9 6.74 9.99 -9.57
C THR A 9 5.78 8.89 -9.11
N ASN A 10 5.81 8.46 -7.84
CA ASN A 10 4.86 7.49 -7.34
C ASN A 10 3.48 8.11 -7.17
N ASP A 11 2.44 7.35 -7.51
CA ASP A 11 1.08 7.87 -7.54
C ASP A 11 0.32 7.81 -6.20
N MET A 12 0.88 7.17 -5.15
CA MET A 12 0.13 6.91 -3.92
C MET A 12 -0.55 8.15 -3.34
N TRP A 13 0.19 9.22 -3.15
CA TRP A 13 -0.37 10.42 -2.53
C TRP A 13 -1.29 11.21 -3.46
N ARG A 14 -1.12 11.07 -4.77
CA ARG A 14 -2.07 11.59 -5.75
C ARG A 14 -3.38 10.81 -5.73
N ILE A 15 -3.29 9.49 -5.55
CA ILE A 15 -4.47 8.62 -5.39
C ILE A 15 -5.27 9.04 -4.17
N PHE A 16 -4.63 9.23 -3.02
CA PHE A 16 -5.33 9.69 -1.82
C PHE A 16 -5.92 11.08 -1.99
N GLY A 17 -5.22 11.98 -2.68
CA GLY A 17 -5.77 13.30 -3.01
C GLY A 17 -7.06 13.21 -3.82
N LEU A 18 -7.08 12.35 -4.82
CA LEU A 18 -8.29 12.12 -5.63
C LEU A 18 -9.42 11.49 -4.84
N CYS A 19 -9.11 10.46 -4.04
CA CYS A 19 -10.14 9.71 -3.30
C CYS A 19 -10.84 10.56 -2.23
N PHE A 20 -10.10 11.42 -1.54
CA PHE A 20 -10.64 12.12 -0.36
C PHE A 20 -10.92 13.61 -0.59
N PHE A 21 -10.26 14.23 -1.56
CA PHE A 21 -10.34 15.68 -1.78
C PHE A 21 -10.69 16.07 -3.23
N ALA A 22 -10.88 15.08 -4.10
CA ALA A 22 -11.10 15.30 -5.54
C ALA A 22 -9.99 16.15 -6.19
N ASP A 23 -8.78 16.07 -5.65
CA ASP A 23 -7.63 16.89 -6.08
C ASP A 23 -6.34 16.05 -5.99
N LYS A 24 -5.81 15.61 -7.10
CA LYS A 24 -4.57 14.82 -7.13
C LYS A 24 -3.34 15.57 -6.63
N LEU A 25 -3.41 16.90 -6.55
CA LEU A 25 -2.32 17.73 -6.06
C LEU A 25 -2.46 18.13 -4.59
N HIS A 26 -3.50 17.64 -3.90
CA HIS A 26 -3.76 18.01 -2.51
C HIS A 26 -2.55 17.78 -1.60
N PHE A 27 -1.88 16.66 -1.75
CA PHE A 27 -0.68 16.31 -0.96
C PHE A 27 0.63 16.59 -1.69
N VAL A 28 0.60 17.25 -2.84
CA VAL A 28 1.76 17.47 -3.69
C VAL A 28 2.29 18.88 -3.54
N ASP A 29 3.58 19.01 -3.29
CA ASP A 29 4.31 20.26 -3.35
C ASP A 29 5.01 20.33 -4.72
N VAL A 30 4.36 20.96 -5.68
CA VAL A 30 4.83 21.04 -7.08
C VAL A 30 6.11 21.83 -7.18
N GLU A 31 6.22 22.92 -6.41
CA GLU A 31 7.39 23.80 -6.45
C GLU A 31 8.68 23.08 -6.03
N HIS A 32 8.61 22.29 -4.95
CA HIS A 32 9.77 21.58 -4.41
C HIS A 32 9.87 20.13 -4.90
N LYS A 33 8.99 19.69 -5.78
CA LYS A 33 8.92 18.33 -6.32
C LYS A 33 8.94 17.27 -5.20
N THR A 34 8.08 17.46 -4.22
CA THR A 34 7.93 16.57 -3.10
C THR A 34 6.45 16.50 -2.65
N PHE A 35 6.19 15.87 -1.52
CA PHE A 35 4.86 15.76 -0.96
C PHE A 35 4.75 16.54 0.36
N ARG A 36 3.52 16.89 0.73
CA ARG A 36 3.23 17.63 1.97
C ARG A 36 3.17 16.67 3.15
N LEU A 37 4.34 16.31 3.69
CA LEU A 37 4.50 15.26 4.69
C LEU A 37 3.62 15.44 5.93
N ASN A 38 3.60 16.63 6.50
CA ASN A 38 2.83 16.87 7.72
C ASN A 38 1.32 16.70 7.47
N GLU A 39 0.82 17.15 6.33
CA GLU A 39 -0.58 16.98 5.95
C GLU A 39 -0.92 15.51 5.71
N ILE A 40 0.00 14.74 5.11
CA ILE A 40 -0.16 13.29 4.92
C ILE A 40 -0.26 12.58 6.27
N ILE A 41 0.65 12.86 7.19
CA ILE A 41 0.67 12.22 8.51
C ILE A 41 -0.62 12.54 9.28
N ASP A 42 -1.03 13.79 9.30
CA ASP A 42 -2.26 14.21 9.97
C ASP A 42 -3.49 13.51 9.38
N PHE A 43 -3.55 13.42 8.06
CA PHE A 43 -4.62 12.75 7.35
C PHE A 43 -4.68 11.25 7.69
N LEU A 44 -3.55 10.54 7.60
CA LEU A 44 -3.50 9.11 7.89
C LEU A 44 -3.88 8.83 9.34
N THR A 45 -3.39 9.65 10.26
CA THR A 45 -3.73 9.53 11.68
C THR A 45 -5.23 9.72 11.91
N ALA A 46 -5.81 10.74 11.31
CA ALA A 46 -7.25 11.02 11.45
C ALA A 46 -8.13 9.92 10.87
N LYS A 47 -7.67 9.25 9.81
CA LYS A 47 -8.41 8.16 9.16
C LYS A 47 -8.11 6.79 9.73
N GLY A 48 -7.14 6.66 10.63
CA GLY A 48 -6.74 5.36 11.19
C GLY A 48 -6.05 4.46 10.17
N ILE A 49 -5.31 5.03 9.22
CA ILE A 49 -4.58 4.30 8.19
C ILE A 49 -3.12 4.18 8.58
N GLY A 50 -2.64 2.95 8.74
CA GLY A 50 -1.23 2.67 8.96
C GLY A 50 -0.55 2.28 7.66
N MET A 51 0.72 2.63 7.54
CA MET A 51 1.56 2.27 6.41
C MET A 51 2.72 1.40 6.89
N TYR A 52 3.10 0.41 6.10
CA TYR A 52 4.29 -0.39 6.37
C TYR A 52 4.73 -1.14 5.11
N ASP A 53 6.00 -1.55 5.10
CA ASP A 53 6.54 -2.35 4.02
C ASP A 53 6.50 -3.84 4.37
N THR A 54 6.38 -4.70 3.35
CA THR A 54 6.38 -6.16 3.53
C THR A 54 7.77 -6.71 3.83
N ALA A 55 8.81 -5.88 3.74
CA ALA A 55 10.18 -6.26 4.04
C ALA A 55 10.94 -5.09 4.65
N THR A 56 11.84 -5.38 5.59
CA THR A 56 12.74 -4.38 6.18
C THR A 56 14.04 -4.24 5.39
N ALA A 57 14.37 -5.26 4.57
CA ALA A 57 15.50 -5.22 3.65
C ALA A 57 15.20 -5.97 2.37
N VAL A 58 15.56 -5.40 1.24
CA VAL A 58 15.38 -5.99 -0.07
C VAL A 58 16.66 -5.87 -0.90
N ARG A 59 16.81 -6.78 -1.86
CA ARG A 59 17.86 -6.71 -2.87
C ARG A 59 17.20 -6.59 -4.24
N ARG A 60 17.68 -5.65 -5.01
CA ARG A 60 17.20 -5.46 -6.37
C ARG A 60 17.97 -6.41 -7.30
N LEU A 61 17.25 -7.33 -7.95
CA LEU A 61 17.85 -8.33 -8.83
C LEU A 61 18.23 -7.73 -10.19
N LYS A 62 17.50 -6.70 -10.61
CA LYS A 62 17.81 -5.92 -11.80
C LYS A 62 17.78 -4.46 -11.41
N ASN A 63 18.52 -3.61 -12.08
CA ASN A 63 18.55 -2.18 -11.76
C ASN A 63 17.29 -1.47 -12.28
N THR A 64 16.12 -1.93 -11.82
CA THR A 64 14.82 -1.37 -12.18
C THR A 64 14.03 -1.02 -10.92
N ALA A 65 12.93 -0.26 -11.07
CA ALA A 65 12.02 0.07 -9.98
C ALA A 65 10.86 -0.93 -9.82
N ALA A 66 10.77 -1.94 -10.68
CA ALA A 66 9.68 -2.91 -10.65
C ALA A 66 9.78 -3.85 -9.45
N ASP A 67 8.67 -4.09 -8.74
CA ASP A 67 8.63 -4.94 -7.55
C ASP A 67 9.07 -6.37 -7.84
N LYS A 68 8.76 -6.89 -9.03
CA LYS A 68 9.16 -8.25 -9.43
C LYS A 68 10.67 -8.46 -9.48
N ASP A 69 11.44 -7.38 -9.54
CA ASP A 69 12.91 -7.42 -9.58
C ASP A 69 13.54 -7.25 -8.19
N LEU A 70 12.74 -7.37 -7.12
CA LEU A 70 13.21 -7.31 -5.74
C LEU A 70 13.37 -8.71 -5.17
N GLU A 71 14.47 -8.94 -4.46
CA GLU A 71 14.67 -10.10 -3.62
C GLU A 71 14.49 -9.69 -2.16
N VAL A 72 13.57 -10.32 -1.44
CA VAL A 72 13.35 -10.04 -0.03
C VAL A 72 14.47 -10.68 0.78
N VAL A 73 15.30 -9.85 1.42
CA VAL A 73 16.44 -10.29 2.24
C VAL A 73 16.01 -10.42 3.71
N GLU A 74 15.17 -9.49 4.20
CA GLU A 74 14.67 -9.49 5.56
C GLU A 74 13.18 -9.16 5.54
N PRO A 75 12.28 -10.17 5.67
CA PRO A 75 10.86 -9.92 5.68
C PRO A 75 10.42 -9.25 6.99
N THR A 76 9.40 -8.40 6.88
CA THR A 76 8.74 -7.81 8.04
C THR A 76 7.98 -8.89 8.81
N ASP A 77 8.02 -8.85 10.16
CA ASP A 77 7.19 -9.72 11.00
C ASP A 77 5.75 -9.20 11.02
N LEU A 78 5.00 -9.57 10.00
CA LEU A 78 3.62 -9.11 9.80
C LEU A 78 2.66 -9.68 10.84
N LYS A 79 2.89 -10.90 11.32
CA LYS A 79 2.04 -11.51 12.34
C LYS A 79 2.16 -10.77 13.68
N ALA A 80 3.39 -10.44 14.09
CA ALA A 80 3.60 -9.64 15.30
C ALA A 80 2.96 -8.26 15.18
N MET A 81 3.05 -7.64 14.01
CA MET A 81 2.43 -6.35 13.77
C MET A 81 0.91 -6.42 13.89
N VAL A 82 0.27 -7.41 13.28
CA VAL A 82 -1.19 -7.59 13.36
C VAL A 82 -1.63 -7.86 14.81
N ARG A 83 -0.86 -8.64 15.56
CA ARG A 83 -1.15 -8.87 16.99
C ARG A 83 -1.13 -7.59 17.81
N SER A 84 -0.24 -6.66 17.45
CA SER A 84 -0.12 -5.36 18.13
C SER A 84 -1.26 -4.37 17.79
N LEU A 85 -2.11 -4.71 16.82
CA LEU A 85 -3.17 -3.83 16.31
C LEU A 85 -4.54 -4.50 16.51
N PRO A 86 -5.09 -4.50 17.75
CA PRO A 86 -6.32 -5.24 18.07
C PRO A 86 -7.57 -4.74 17.35
N CYS A 87 -7.57 -3.49 16.89
CA CYS A 87 -8.69 -2.91 16.16
C CYS A 87 -8.57 -3.01 14.63
N LEU A 88 -7.53 -3.66 14.14
CA LEU A 88 -7.33 -3.82 12.70
C LEU A 88 -8.44 -4.68 12.10
N GLU A 89 -9.06 -4.22 11.02
CA GLU A 89 -10.13 -4.91 10.30
C GLU A 89 -9.69 -5.39 8.93
N ALA A 90 -8.76 -4.69 8.30
CA ALA A 90 -8.34 -4.96 6.94
C ALA A 90 -6.87 -4.66 6.71
N ILE A 91 -6.27 -5.45 5.84
CA ILE A 91 -4.93 -5.23 5.32
C ILE A 91 -5.07 -4.94 3.83
N VAL A 92 -4.38 -3.92 3.36
CA VAL A 92 -4.40 -3.53 1.94
C VAL A 92 -3.01 -3.73 1.37
N THR A 93 -2.91 -4.49 0.30
CA THR A 93 -1.66 -4.65 -0.45
C THR A 93 -1.72 -3.87 -1.75
N THR A 94 -0.60 -3.31 -2.15
CA THR A 94 -0.45 -2.60 -3.40
C THR A 94 0.50 -3.38 -4.31
N GLY A 95 -0.05 -3.97 -5.36
CA GLY A 95 0.71 -4.75 -6.32
C GLY A 95 0.80 -6.24 -5.97
N GLN A 96 1.30 -7.01 -6.93
CA GLN A 96 1.36 -8.48 -6.86
C GLN A 96 2.31 -8.98 -5.76
N LYS A 97 3.50 -8.38 -5.67
CA LYS A 97 4.52 -8.85 -4.73
C LYS A 97 4.06 -8.77 -3.27
N ALA A 98 3.46 -7.65 -2.88
CA ALA A 98 2.92 -7.47 -1.54
C ALA A 98 1.79 -8.46 -1.27
N THR A 99 0.92 -8.69 -2.24
CA THR A 99 -0.17 -9.66 -2.13
C THR A 99 0.37 -11.07 -1.91
N ASP A 100 1.38 -11.47 -2.66
CA ASP A 100 2.01 -12.80 -2.53
C ASP A 100 2.64 -12.98 -1.15
N VAL A 101 3.33 -11.98 -0.64
CA VAL A 101 3.94 -12.00 0.69
C VAL A 101 2.89 -12.17 1.78
N LEU A 102 1.79 -11.44 1.71
CA LEU A 102 0.71 -11.53 2.69
C LEU A 102 0.02 -12.89 2.65
N ARG A 103 -0.26 -13.41 1.46
CA ARG A 103 -0.88 -14.73 1.30
C ARG A 103 0.00 -15.83 1.88
N GLU A 104 1.28 -15.79 1.60
CA GLU A 104 2.23 -16.77 2.13
C GLU A 104 2.33 -16.67 3.67
N CYS A 105 2.45 -15.47 4.19
CA CYS A 105 2.59 -15.23 5.63
C CYS A 105 1.38 -15.75 6.43
N PHE A 106 0.16 -15.51 5.94
CA PHE A 106 -1.08 -15.87 6.65
C PHE A 106 -1.78 -17.11 6.10
N ASP A 107 -1.12 -17.87 5.23
CA ASP A 107 -1.68 -19.08 4.61
C ASP A 107 -3.03 -18.84 3.91
N ILE A 108 -3.14 -17.75 3.19
CA ILE A 108 -4.35 -17.39 2.45
C ILE A 108 -4.32 -18.09 1.10
N SER A 109 -5.20 -19.08 0.91
CA SER A 109 -5.25 -19.88 -0.31
C SER A 109 -5.83 -19.14 -1.50
N ASP A 110 -6.83 -18.28 -1.28
CA ASP A 110 -7.46 -17.51 -2.32
C ASP A 110 -6.69 -16.23 -2.63
N GLU A 111 -6.53 -15.93 -3.93
CA GLU A 111 -5.91 -14.68 -4.37
C GLU A 111 -7.00 -13.67 -4.69
N PRO A 112 -7.03 -12.50 -4.01
CA PRO A 112 -8.00 -11.45 -4.37
C PRO A 112 -7.68 -10.87 -5.74
N ARG A 113 -8.71 -10.55 -6.50
CA ARG A 113 -8.56 -9.81 -7.75
C ARG A 113 -8.24 -8.35 -7.43
N VAL A 114 -7.62 -7.67 -8.38
CA VAL A 114 -7.33 -6.23 -8.23
C VAL A 114 -8.63 -5.48 -7.95
N GLY A 115 -8.65 -4.71 -6.87
CA GLY A 115 -9.82 -3.95 -6.44
C GLY A 115 -10.82 -4.73 -5.59
N GLU A 116 -10.51 -5.97 -5.24
CA GLU A 116 -11.37 -6.85 -4.44
C GLU A 116 -10.67 -7.34 -3.19
N TYR A 117 -11.39 -8.07 -2.34
CA TYR A 117 -10.83 -8.63 -1.12
C TYR A 117 -11.20 -10.11 -0.94
N VAL A 118 -10.44 -10.79 -0.11
CA VAL A 118 -10.78 -12.09 0.46
C VAL A 118 -10.75 -12.00 1.98
N GLU A 119 -11.57 -12.83 2.65
CA GLU A 119 -11.55 -12.90 4.10
C GLU A 119 -10.63 -14.03 4.57
N PHE A 120 -9.95 -13.81 5.68
CA PHE A 120 -9.11 -14.83 6.31
C PHE A 120 -9.17 -14.71 7.83
N GLU A 121 -8.96 -15.82 8.49
CA GLU A 121 -8.93 -15.89 9.96
C GLU A 121 -7.47 -15.89 10.46
N PHE A 122 -7.20 -15.06 11.45
CA PHE A 122 -5.91 -15.05 12.15
C PHE A 122 -6.15 -14.95 13.65
N GLU A 123 -5.77 -16.00 14.36
CA GLU A 123 -5.88 -16.09 15.83
C GLU A 123 -7.27 -15.69 16.35
N GLY A 124 -8.31 -16.26 15.73
CA GLY A 124 -9.70 -16.01 16.10
C GLY A 124 -10.30 -14.72 15.59
N ARG A 125 -9.58 -13.97 14.78
CA ARG A 125 -10.03 -12.71 14.19
C ARG A 125 -10.30 -12.90 12.70
N MET A 126 -11.42 -12.39 12.23
CA MET A 126 -11.73 -12.36 10.79
C MET A 126 -11.25 -11.05 10.20
N LEU A 127 -10.32 -11.15 9.27
CA LEU A 127 -9.71 -9.98 8.61
C LEU A 127 -9.95 -10.04 7.11
N ARG A 128 -9.88 -8.88 6.45
CA ARG A 128 -9.95 -8.78 4.99
C ARG A 128 -8.60 -8.45 4.41
N LEU A 129 -8.23 -9.13 3.35
CA LEU A 129 -7.08 -8.79 2.53
C LEU A 129 -7.57 -8.18 1.23
N TRP A 130 -7.37 -6.88 1.07
CA TRP A 130 -7.66 -6.15 -0.16
C TRP A 130 -6.43 -6.10 -1.04
N ARG A 131 -6.64 -6.23 -2.33
CA ARG A 131 -5.58 -6.06 -3.33
C ARG A 131 -5.86 -4.84 -4.19
N MET A 132 -4.95 -3.87 -4.16
CA MET A 132 -5.03 -2.66 -4.98
C MET A 132 -3.97 -2.69 -6.07
N PRO A 133 -4.18 -1.96 -7.18
CA PRO A 133 -3.13 -1.83 -8.19
C PRO A 133 -1.91 -1.14 -7.60
N SER A 134 -0.72 -1.45 -8.11
CA SER A 134 0.51 -0.79 -7.69
C SER A 134 0.41 0.72 -7.94
N SER A 135 0.91 1.50 -7.00
CA SER A 135 1.02 2.95 -7.14
C SER A 135 2.24 3.39 -7.96
N SER A 136 3.11 2.46 -8.32
CA SER A 136 4.29 2.74 -9.14
C SER A 136 3.90 3.24 -10.53
N ARG A 137 4.63 4.21 -11.06
CA ARG A 137 4.48 4.66 -12.46
C ARG A 137 4.78 3.55 -13.46
N ALA A 138 5.55 2.54 -13.06
CA ALA A 138 5.81 1.36 -13.90
C ALA A 138 4.57 0.50 -14.11
N TYR A 139 3.56 0.61 -13.26
CA TYR A 139 2.29 -0.09 -13.42
C TYR A 139 1.43 0.66 -14.46
N PRO A 140 1.07 0.00 -15.59
CA PRO A 140 0.48 0.69 -16.75
C PRO A 140 -1.00 1.04 -16.57
N LEU A 141 -1.30 1.93 -15.65
CA LEU A 141 -2.64 2.39 -15.36
C LEU A 141 -2.57 3.87 -14.97
N LYS A 142 -3.50 4.68 -15.49
CA LYS A 142 -3.57 6.11 -15.16
C LYS A 142 -3.92 6.30 -13.68
N VAL A 143 -3.43 7.40 -13.09
CA VAL A 143 -3.67 7.71 -11.68
C VAL A 143 -5.16 7.82 -11.36
N GLU A 144 -5.97 8.35 -12.27
CA GLU A 144 -7.42 8.45 -12.11
C GLU A 144 -8.09 7.08 -12.03
N LYS A 145 -7.61 6.13 -12.83
CA LYS A 145 -8.10 4.74 -12.79
C LYS A 145 -7.64 4.02 -11.52
N LYS A 146 -6.40 4.25 -11.09
CA LYS A 146 -5.93 3.72 -9.80
C LYS A 146 -6.81 4.23 -8.66
N ALA A 147 -7.15 5.52 -8.68
CA ALA A 147 -8.02 6.12 -7.66
C ALA A 147 -9.42 5.50 -7.62
N GLU A 148 -9.98 5.10 -8.76
CA GLU A 148 -11.26 4.39 -8.80
C GLU A 148 -11.20 3.07 -8.01
N TYR A 149 -10.10 2.31 -8.15
CA TYR A 149 -9.90 1.07 -7.39
C TYR A 149 -9.75 1.36 -5.91
N TYR A 150 -8.87 2.29 -5.54
CA TYR A 150 -8.63 2.63 -4.13
C TYR A 150 -9.87 3.21 -3.45
N GLY A 151 -10.73 3.89 -4.20
CA GLY A 151 -11.99 4.42 -3.70
C GLY A 151 -12.93 3.36 -3.14
N ARG A 152 -12.76 2.10 -3.54
CA ARG A 152 -13.56 0.98 -3.01
C ARG A 152 -13.25 0.67 -1.54
N LEU A 153 -12.11 1.14 -1.01
CA LEU A 153 -11.70 0.95 0.38
C LEU A 153 -12.44 1.90 1.33
N PHE A 154 -12.95 3.01 0.81
CA PHE A 154 -13.39 4.14 1.65
C PHE A 154 -14.87 4.52 1.42
#